data_41d71d1310f5bacfc181fdb5920b1247
#
_entry.id   41d71d1310f5bacfc181fdb5920b1247
#
_cell.length_a   1.000
_cell.length_b   1.000
_cell.length_c   1.000
_cell.angle_alpha   90.00
_cell.angle_beta   90.00
_cell.angle_gamma   90.00
#
_symmetry.space_group_name_H-M   'P 1'
#
loop_
_entity.id
_entity.type
_entity.pdbx_description
1 polymer ?
#
loop_
_entity_poly.entity_id
_entity_poly.type
_entity_poly.pdbx_seq_one_letter_code
_entity_poly.pdbx_strand_id
1 'polypeptide(L)'
;MHTTTVQAVLDKQIDNTLGHVIYAVRDEQLVFYIGQSKRDMVARFGEHLHKPSRLGELIELNRPQSLAWAVDFYALADCRPFVAQKSLFAMQAWEPFDMDMAEQGMIAALRPVLNRDFNPQPTPLPMRYQGQHLTEQPVPEPTAVARVWLNRMSLAGWIYERDTDGRITWQHRDGRTLTDQQMAPYRQQNRLP
;
A
#
# COMPACT_ATOMS: atom_id res chain seq x y z
N MET A 1 15.95 12.10 -11.85
CA MET A 1 14.84 11.17 -11.55
C MET A 1 15.30 9.73 -11.80
N HIS A 2 15.06 8.81 -10.88
CA HIS A 2 15.33 7.38 -10.98
C HIS A 2 14.04 6.60 -10.71
N THR A 3 13.77 5.56 -11.50
CA THR A 3 12.55 4.74 -11.36
C THR A 3 12.92 3.29 -11.08
N THR A 4 12.23 2.67 -10.14
CA THR A 4 12.34 1.25 -9.81
C THR A 4 10.92 0.69 -9.55
N THR A 5 10.81 -0.53 -9.03
CA THR A 5 9.53 -1.13 -8.66
C THR A 5 9.40 -1.28 -7.14
N VAL A 6 8.17 -1.41 -6.65
CA VAL A 6 7.90 -1.74 -5.23
C VAL A 6 8.66 -3.01 -4.84
N GLN A 7 8.64 -4.05 -5.69
CA GLN A 7 9.38 -5.29 -5.45
C GLN A 7 10.87 -5.03 -5.26
N ALA A 8 11.51 -4.26 -6.15
CA ALA A 8 12.95 -3.99 -6.07
C ALA A 8 13.33 -3.20 -4.80
N VAL A 9 12.45 -2.30 -4.34
CA VAL A 9 12.65 -1.62 -3.05
C VAL A 9 12.59 -2.61 -1.89
N LEU A 10 11.60 -3.51 -1.90
CA LEU A 10 11.43 -4.52 -0.85
C LEU A 10 12.59 -5.52 -0.82
N ASP A 11 13.10 -5.88 -1.99
CA ASP A 11 14.25 -6.80 -2.14
C ASP A 11 15.60 -6.13 -1.89
N LYS A 12 15.59 -4.86 -1.46
CA LYS A 12 16.82 -4.06 -1.20
C LYS A 12 17.72 -3.90 -2.44
N GLN A 13 17.13 -3.89 -3.63
CA GLN A 13 17.85 -3.76 -4.91
C GLN A 13 18.00 -2.29 -5.34
N ILE A 14 17.91 -1.35 -4.42
CA ILE A 14 18.08 0.08 -4.65
C ILE A 14 19.36 0.58 -4.00
N ASP A 15 19.94 1.62 -4.60
CA ASP A 15 21.09 2.29 -4.02
C ASP A 15 20.65 3.15 -2.81
N ASN A 16 21.16 2.81 -1.63
CA ASN A 16 20.90 3.53 -0.39
C ASN A 16 21.61 4.89 -0.31
N THR A 17 22.39 5.26 -1.32
CA THR A 17 23.13 6.53 -1.37
C THR A 17 22.29 7.70 -1.89
N LEU A 18 21.02 7.49 -2.20
CA LEU A 18 20.13 8.52 -2.77
C LEU A 18 19.96 9.78 -1.90
N GLY A 19 20.27 9.69 -0.60
CA GLY A 19 20.17 10.82 0.34
C GLY A 19 18.73 11.26 0.58
N HIS A 20 18.52 12.58 0.72
CA HIS A 20 17.18 13.14 0.89
C HIS A 20 16.47 13.19 -0.46
N VAL A 21 15.37 12.44 -0.60
CA VAL A 21 14.59 12.31 -1.84
C VAL A 21 13.11 12.48 -1.59
N ILE A 22 12.37 12.89 -2.63
CA ILE A 22 10.95 12.70 -2.74
C ILE A 22 10.71 11.43 -3.55
N TYR A 23 9.75 10.63 -3.14
CA TYR A 23 9.36 9.44 -3.88
C TYR A 23 7.87 9.48 -4.22
N ALA A 24 7.53 8.99 -5.41
CA ALA A 24 6.16 8.79 -5.84
C ALA A 24 5.91 7.32 -6.15
N VAL A 25 4.84 6.76 -5.60
CA VAL A 25 4.39 5.39 -5.92
C VAL A 25 3.24 5.51 -6.90
N ARG A 26 3.38 4.87 -8.05
CA ARG A 26 2.39 4.96 -9.14
C ARG A 26 2.30 3.67 -9.93
N ASP A 27 1.19 3.52 -10.67
CA ASP A 27 1.12 2.65 -11.83
C ASP A 27 1.24 3.47 -13.14
N GLU A 28 0.75 2.93 -14.25
CA GLU A 28 0.77 3.62 -15.55
C GLU A 28 -0.20 4.82 -15.63
N GLN A 29 -1.22 4.87 -14.79
CA GLN A 29 -2.34 5.82 -14.90
C GLN A 29 -2.47 6.75 -13.70
N LEU A 30 -2.05 6.31 -12.51
CA LEU A 30 -2.33 6.97 -11.25
C LEU A 30 -1.08 7.09 -10.39
N VAL A 31 -0.93 8.24 -9.73
CA VAL A 31 -0.03 8.40 -8.60
C VAL A 31 -0.81 8.09 -7.33
N PHE A 32 -0.39 7.05 -6.62
CA PHE A 32 -1.04 6.63 -5.40
C PHE A 32 -0.60 7.47 -4.20
N TYR A 33 0.70 7.72 -4.09
CA TYR A 33 1.26 8.39 -2.94
C TYR A 33 2.56 9.14 -3.30
N ILE A 34 2.76 10.28 -2.66
CA ILE A 34 4.00 11.05 -2.67
C ILE A 34 4.44 11.23 -1.23
N GLY A 35 5.71 11.07 -0.97
CA GLY A 35 6.33 11.29 0.32
C GLY A 35 7.79 11.66 0.21
N GLN A 36 8.38 12.12 1.32
CA GLN A 36 9.80 12.38 1.38
C GLN A 36 10.52 11.42 2.33
N SER A 37 11.80 11.17 2.08
CA SER A 37 12.66 10.42 2.97
C SER A 37 14.04 11.06 3.07
N LYS A 38 14.46 11.28 4.32
CA LYS A 38 15.86 11.65 4.68
C LYS A 38 16.70 10.43 5.02
N ARG A 39 16.09 9.24 4.99
CA ARG A 39 16.67 7.98 5.44
C ARG A 39 16.71 7.00 4.28
N ASP A 40 17.30 5.84 4.56
CA ASP A 40 17.22 4.67 3.72
C ASP A 40 15.77 4.40 3.27
N MET A 41 15.58 4.29 1.96
CA MET A 41 14.28 4.07 1.35
C MET A 41 13.69 2.70 1.67
N VAL A 42 14.54 1.67 1.86
CA VAL A 42 14.08 0.34 2.26
C VAL A 42 13.45 0.40 3.64
N ALA A 43 14.11 1.08 4.59
CA ALA A 43 13.56 1.30 5.93
C ALA A 43 12.25 2.10 5.88
N ARG A 44 12.18 3.13 5.03
CA ARG A 44 10.96 3.94 4.85
C ARG A 44 9.80 3.14 4.29
N PHE A 45 10.05 2.31 3.28
CA PHE A 45 9.03 1.41 2.73
C PHE A 45 8.62 0.34 3.74
N GLY A 46 9.57 -0.22 4.49
CA GLY A 46 9.28 -1.14 5.59
C GLY A 46 8.33 -0.52 6.62
N GLU A 47 8.51 0.77 6.96
CA GLU A 47 7.58 1.48 7.84
C GLU A 47 6.15 1.52 7.28
N HIS A 48 5.98 1.73 5.96
CA HIS A 48 4.65 1.73 5.35
C HIS A 48 3.97 0.36 5.39
N LEU A 49 4.74 -0.74 5.31
CA LEU A 49 4.19 -2.09 5.29
C LEU A 49 3.98 -2.67 6.69
N HIS A 50 4.83 -2.28 7.67
CA HIS A 50 4.76 -2.83 9.03
C HIS A 50 3.93 -1.99 10.00
N LYS A 51 3.66 -0.74 9.67
CA LYS A 51 2.76 0.13 10.43
C LYS A 51 1.47 0.34 9.66
N PRO A 52 0.33 0.53 10.33
CA PRO A 52 -0.91 0.90 9.65
C PRO A 52 -0.69 2.15 8.79
N SER A 53 -0.58 1.99 7.51
CA SER A 53 -0.46 3.09 6.55
C SER A 53 -1.31 2.79 5.33
N ARG A 54 -1.95 3.82 4.79
CA ARG A 54 -2.79 3.67 3.60
C ARG A 54 -2.04 3.13 2.39
N LEU A 55 -0.77 3.53 2.23
CA LEU A 55 0.06 3.02 1.14
C LEU A 55 0.34 1.52 1.34
N GLY A 56 0.72 1.12 2.55
CA GLY A 56 0.96 -0.28 2.87
C GLY A 56 -0.29 -1.13 2.67
N GLU A 57 -1.45 -0.67 3.17
CA GLU A 57 -2.74 -1.35 2.98
C GLU A 57 -3.09 -1.48 1.49
N LEU A 58 -2.88 -0.42 0.70
CA LEU A 58 -3.15 -0.46 -0.74
C LEU A 58 -2.21 -1.44 -1.47
N ILE A 59 -0.92 -1.46 -1.13
CA ILE A 59 0.05 -2.40 -1.69
C ILE A 59 -0.36 -3.84 -1.36
N GLU A 60 -0.64 -4.15 -0.10
CA GLU A 60 -1.02 -5.51 0.31
C GLU A 60 -2.34 -5.97 -0.33
N LEU A 61 -3.33 -5.09 -0.40
CA LEU A 61 -4.64 -5.38 -1.00
C LEU A 61 -4.53 -5.73 -2.50
N ASN A 62 -3.51 -5.21 -3.18
CA ASN A 62 -3.33 -5.34 -4.62
C ASN A 62 -2.18 -6.27 -5.02
N ARG A 63 -1.66 -7.10 -4.11
CA ARG A 63 -0.66 -8.11 -4.46
C ARG A 63 -1.26 -9.19 -5.37
N PRO A 64 -0.48 -9.74 -6.30
CA PRO A 64 0.93 -9.45 -6.61
C PRO A 64 1.15 -8.23 -7.52
N GLN A 65 0.11 -7.66 -8.12
CA GLN A 65 0.20 -6.60 -9.13
C GLN A 65 0.89 -5.34 -8.59
N SER A 66 0.65 -4.99 -7.33
CA SER A 66 1.27 -3.84 -6.67
C SER A 66 2.79 -3.91 -6.56
N LEU A 67 3.35 -5.11 -6.63
CA LEU A 67 4.81 -5.30 -6.61
C LEU A 67 5.49 -4.76 -7.87
N ALA A 68 4.75 -4.70 -8.99
CA ALA A 68 5.20 -4.12 -10.25
C ALA A 68 4.99 -2.60 -10.35
N TRP A 69 4.29 -1.98 -9.39
CA TRP A 69 4.12 -0.53 -9.40
C TRP A 69 5.46 0.19 -9.35
N ALA A 70 5.52 1.30 -10.08
CA ALA A 70 6.71 2.11 -10.15
C ALA A 70 6.90 2.93 -8.85
N VAL A 71 8.14 3.07 -8.45
CA VAL A 71 8.60 3.99 -7.41
C VAL A 71 9.59 4.94 -8.06
N ASP A 72 9.18 6.18 -8.25
CA ASP A 72 10.02 7.23 -8.82
C ASP A 72 10.69 8.00 -7.68
N PHE A 73 11.99 8.21 -7.80
CA PHE A 73 12.79 9.01 -6.88
C PHE A 73 13.21 10.32 -7.53
N TYR A 74 12.95 11.41 -6.86
CA TYR A 74 13.24 12.76 -7.28
C TYR A 74 14.25 13.40 -6.34
N ALA A 75 15.36 13.87 -6.89
CA ALA A 75 16.23 14.83 -6.19
C ALA A 75 15.55 16.21 -6.18
N LEU A 76 15.99 17.10 -5.29
CA LEU A 76 15.41 18.44 -5.16
C LEU A 76 15.34 19.18 -6.50
N ALA A 77 16.38 19.07 -7.33
CA ALA A 77 16.42 19.72 -8.65
C ALA A 77 15.34 19.20 -9.60
N ASP A 78 14.98 17.92 -9.52
CA ASP A 78 13.93 17.31 -10.35
C ASP A 78 12.53 17.82 -10.02
N CYS A 79 12.35 18.34 -8.80
CA CYS A 79 11.04 18.81 -8.31
C CYS A 79 10.68 20.24 -8.73
N ARG A 80 11.63 21.01 -9.26
CA ARG A 80 11.40 22.41 -9.65
C ARG A 80 10.20 22.65 -10.56
N PRO A 81 9.88 21.80 -11.55
CA PRO A 81 8.72 21.99 -12.43
C PRO A 81 7.37 21.97 -11.70
N PHE A 82 7.31 21.33 -10.52
CA PHE A 82 6.08 21.17 -9.76
C PHE A 82 5.82 22.32 -8.77
N VAL A 83 6.79 23.16 -8.54
CA VAL A 83 6.66 24.29 -7.60
C VAL A 83 6.35 25.56 -8.37
N ALA A 84 5.13 26.05 -8.21
CA ALA A 84 4.74 27.33 -8.79
C ALA A 84 5.60 28.46 -8.19
N GLN A 85 6.28 29.22 -9.03
CA GLN A 85 6.94 30.45 -8.60
C GLN A 85 5.87 31.46 -8.21
N LYS A 86 5.69 31.68 -6.92
CA LYS A 86 4.73 32.66 -6.37
C LYS A 86 5.19 34.12 -6.47
N SER A 87 6.34 34.37 -7.09
CA SER A 87 6.91 35.73 -7.13
C SER A 87 6.27 36.55 -8.23
N LEU A 88 5.44 37.53 -7.83
CA LEU A 88 5.01 38.64 -8.68
C LEU A 88 6.14 39.66 -8.92
N PHE A 89 7.22 39.60 -8.13
CA PHE A 89 8.39 40.49 -8.22
C PHE A 89 9.67 39.65 -8.08
N ALA A 90 10.56 39.79 -9.03
CA ALA A 90 11.82 39.04 -9.09
C ALA A 90 12.75 39.25 -7.87
N MET A 91 12.51 40.27 -7.03
CA MET A 91 13.30 40.54 -5.83
C MET A 91 12.86 39.75 -4.58
N GLN A 92 11.73 39.04 -4.59
CA GLN A 92 11.27 38.19 -3.48
C GLN A 92 11.54 36.72 -3.72
N ALA A 93 12.33 36.36 -4.71
CA ALA A 93 12.63 35.00 -5.12
C ALA A 93 13.61 34.23 -4.20
N TRP A 94 13.71 34.58 -2.92
CA TRP A 94 14.66 33.97 -1.97
C TRP A 94 14.02 33.16 -0.85
N GLU A 95 12.76 32.70 -1.01
CA GLU A 95 12.33 31.58 -0.19
C GLU A 95 13.18 30.36 -0.58
N PRO A 96 13.89 29.75 0.37
CA PRO A 96 14.71 28.59 0.06
C PRO A 96 13.82 27.49 -0.50
N PHE A 97 14.09 27.07 -1.74
CA PHE A 97 13.45 25.92 -2.33
C PHE A 97 13.97 24.69 -1.63
N ASP A 98 13.18 24.14 -0.73
CA ASP A 98 13.51 22.97 0.07
C ASP A 98 12.62 21.76 -0.30
N MET A 99 12.86 20.62 0.36
CA MET A 99 12.14 19.39 0.11
C MET A 99 10.67 19.46 0.56
N ASP A 100 10.35 20.25 1.56
CA ASP A 100 8.97 20.39 2.05
C ASP A 100 8.13 21.13 1.02
N MET A 101 8.67 22.23 0.46
CA MET A 101 8.01 22.94 -0.65
C MET A 101 7.89 22.06 -1.90
N ALA A 102 8.92 21.28 -2.18
CA ALA A 102 8.94 20.37 -3.31
C ALA A 102 7.87 19.27 -3.18
N GLU A 103 7.77 18.63 -2.01
CA GLU A 103 6.73 17.63 -1.73
C GLU A 103 5.32 18.22 -1.88
N GLN A 104 5.06 19.38 -1.25
CA GLN A 104 3.78 20.06 -1.34
C GLN A 104 3.42 20.43 -2.78
N GLY A 105 4.38 20.96 -3.54
CA GLY A 105 4.19 21.29 -4.95
C GLY A 105 3.87 20.09 -5.80
N MET A 106 4.58 18.97 -5.61
CA MET A 106 4.32 17.71 -6.31
C MET A 106 2.95 17.15 -5.94
N ILE A 107 2.56 17.15 -4.67
CA ILE A 107 1.25 16.69 -4.22
C ILE A 107 0.14 17.52 -4.87
N ALA A 108 0.27 18.83 -4.87
CA ALA A 108 -0.73 19.74 -5.47
C ALA A 108 -0.84 19.55 -6.99
N ALA A 109 0.29 19.33 -7.68
CA ALA A 109 0.33 19.16 -9.14
C ALA A 109 -0.17 17.78 -9.59
N LEU A 110 0.26 16.71 -8.92
CA LEU A 110 0.00 15.33 -9.33
C LEU A 110 -1.26 14.73 -8.68
N ARG A 111 -1.80 15.36 -7.64
CA ARG A 111 -3.06 15.00 -6.98
C ARG A 111 -3.14 13.52 -6.61
N PRO A 112 -2.16 12.97 -5.86
CA PRO A 112 -2.10 11.56 -5.54
C PRO A 112 -3.34 11.10 -4.76
N VAL A 113 -3.68 9.83 -4.91
CA VAL A 113 -4.91 9.24 -4.35
C VAL A 113 -4.93 9.25 -2.81
N LEU A 114 -3.79 8.98 -2.17
CA LEU A 114 -3.72 8.71 -0.73
C LEU A 114 -3.29 9.91 0.12
N ASN A 115 -2.61 10.91 -0.48
CA ASN A 115 -2.23 12.11 0.27
C ASN A 115 -3.48 12.92 0.60
N ARG A 116 -3.61 13.33 1.87
CA ARG A 116 -4.66 14.24 2.34
C ARG A 116 -4.15 15.66 2.53
N ASP A 117 -2.97 15.76 3.15
CA ASP A 117 -2.33 17.04 3.39
C ASP A 117 -1.85 17.60 2.05
N PHE A 118 -2.00 18.90 1.86
CA PHE A 118 -1.65 19.64 0.64
C PHE A 118 -2.35 19.16 -0.66
N ASN A 119 -3.36 18.30 -0.53
CA ASN A 119 -4.12 17.72 -1.64
C ASN A 119 -5.62 18.01 -1.50
N PRO A 120 -6.08 19.21 -1.84
CA PRO A 120 -7.48 19.61 -1.65
C PRO A 120 -8.45 18.81 -2.53
N GLN A 121 -7.94 18.20 -3.62
CA GLN A 121 -8.74 17.44 -4.56
C GLN A 121 -7.99 16.16 -4.96
N PRO A 122 -7.88 15.15 -4.08
CA PRO A 122 -7.21 13.90 -4.40
C PRO A 122 -7.90 13.20 -5.57
N THR A 123 -7.10 12.55 -6.40
CA THR A 123 -7.65 11.68 -7.45
C THR A 123 -8.43 10.54 -6.80
N PRO A 124 -9.69 10.26 -7.21
CA PRO A 124 -10.45 9.14 -6.66
C PRO A 124 -9.76 7.82 -6.90
N LEU A 125 -9.77 6.92 -5.91
CA LEU A 125 -9.26 5.56 -6.06
C LEU A 125 -10.26 4.74 -6.90
N PRO A 126 -9.91 4.27 -8.10
CA PRO A 126 -10.77 3.41 -8.90
C PRO A 126 -11.07 2.08 -8.21
N MET A 127 -12.23 1.52 -8.48
CA MET A 127 -12.72 0.27 -7.88
C MET A 127 -11.74 -0.91 -8.06
N ARG A 128 -11.02 -0.96 -9.19
CA ARG A 128 -10.03 -2.02 -9.46
C ARG A 128 -8.91 -2.11 -8.42
N TYR A 129 -8.60 -1.03 -7.69
CA TYR A 129 -7.60 -1.01 -6.63
C TYR A 129 -8.19 -1.25 -5.23
N GLN A 130 -9.49 -1.46 -5.13
CA GLN A 130 -10.18 -1.73 -3.88
C GLN A 130 -10.26 -3.24 -3.57
N GLY A 131 -9.38 -4.03 -4.17
CA GLY A 131 -9.31 -5.48 -3.94
C GLY A 131 -10.31 -6.31 -4.75
N GLN A 132 -11.08 -5.69 -5.66
CA GLN A 132 -12.09 -6.40 -6.45
C GLN A 132 -11.50 -7.32 -7.53
N HIS A 133 -10.24 -7.09 -7.94
CA HIS A 133 -9.54 -7.93 -8.92
C HIS A 133 -8.92 -9.20 -8.31
N LEU A 134 -8.98 -9.38 -6.99
CA LEU A 134 -8.63 -10.66 -6.36
C LEU A 134 -9.77 -11.68 -6.52
N THR A 135 -10.86 -11.28 -7.18
CA THR A 135 -12.02 -12.14 -7.36
C THR A 135 -12.50 -12.09 -8.80
N GLU A 136 -11.98 -12.95 -9.64
CA GLU A 136 -12.78 -13.43 -10.77
C GLU A 136 -14.03 -14.23 -10.31
N GLN A 137 -14.09 -14.52 -9.02
CA GLN A 137 -15.31 -14.95 -8.33
C GLN A 137 -15.49 -14.04 -7.11
N PRO A 138 -16.63 -13.36 -6.96
CA PRO A 138 -16.96 -12.69 -5.72
C PRO A 138 -16.92 -13.78 -4.64
N VAL A 139 -15.91 -13.73 -3.77
CA VAL A 139 -16.05 -14.42 -2.49
C VAL A 139 -17.27 -13.77 -1.87
N PRO A 140 -18.38 -14.47 -1.75
CA PRO A 140 -19.55 -13.88 -1.13
C PRO A 140 -19.09 -13.33 0.21
N GLU A 141 -19.38 -12.05 0.47
CA GLU A 141 -19.11 -11.50 1.82
C GLU A 141 -19.57 -12.54 2.83
N PRO A 142 -18.71 -12.92 3.79
CA PRO A 142 -19.14 -13.89 4.77
C PRO A 142 -20.46 -13.40 5.33
N THR A 143 -21.52 -14.17 5.13
CA THR A 143 -22.82 -13.85 5.71
C THR A 143 -22.60 -13.55 7.19
N ALA A 144 -23.48 -12.77 7.82
CA ALA A 144 -23.35 -12.48 9.25
C ALA A 144 -23.13 -13.77 10.06
N VAL A 145 -23.71 -14.88 9.62
CA VAL A 145 -23.54 -16.24 10.18
C VAL A 145 -22.09 -16.73 9.99
N ALA A 146 -21.48 -16.52 8.82
CA ALA A 146 -20.09 -16.94 8.58
C ALA A 146 -19.11 -16.11 9.41
N ARG A 147 -19.34 -14.80 9.59
CA ARG A 147 -18.52 -13.96 10.49
C ARG A 147 -18.62 -14.41 11.93
N VAL A 148 -19.83 -14.72 12.41
CA VAL A 148 -20.04 -15.25 13.76
C VAL A 148 -19.30 -16.58 13.94
N TRP A 149 -19.39 -17.47 12.96
CA TRP A 149 -18.67 -18.73 13.01
C TRP A 149 -17.15 -18.54 13.02
N LEU A 150 -16.57 -17.68 12.18
CA LEU A 150 -15.14 -17.37 12.15
C LEU A 150 -14.66 -16.80 13.49
N ASN A 151 -15.43 -15.90 14.09
CA ASN A 151 -15.10 -15.35 15.42
C ASN A 151 -15.10 -16.43 16.50
N ARG A 152 -16.08 -17.35 16.46
CA ARG A 152 -16.11 -18.50 17.38
C ARG A 152 -14.92 -19.44 17.19
N MET A 153 -14.50 -19.69 15.93
CA MET A 153 -13.32 -20.47 15.60
C MET A 153 -12.06 -19.83 16.19
N SER A 154 -11.86 -18.54 15.99
CA SER A 154 -10.74 -17.80 16.54
C SER A 154 -10.71 -17.86 18.08
N LEU A 155 -11.84 -17.63 18.73
CA LEU A 155 -11.97 -17.73 20.18
C LEU A 155 -11.69 -19.15 20.69
N ALA A 156 -12.05 -20.17 19.93
CA ALA A 156 -11.79 -21.57 20.23
C ALA A 156 -10.33 -21.98 19.93
N GLY A 157 -9.49 -21.08 19.42
CA GLY A 157 -8.07 -21.30 19.17
C GLY A 157 -7.74 -21.85 17.79
N TRP A 158 -8.67 -21.75 16.83
CA TRP A 158 -8.43 -22.08 15.45
C TRP A 158 -8.03 -20.84 14.65
N ILE A 159 -6.97 -20.96 13.87
CA ILE A 159 -6.52 -20.00 12.86
C ILE A 159 -6.49 -20.70 11.50
N TYR A 160 -6.63 -19.93 10.43
CA TYR A 160 -6.47 -20.49 9.08
C TYR A 160 -5.37 -19.75 8.34
N GLU A 161 -4.67 -20.52 7.52
CA GLU A 161 -3.65 -20.02 6.61
C GLU A 161 -4.07 -20.37 5.18
N ARG A 162 -3.78 -19.47 4.25
CA ARG A 162 -3.95 -19.73 2.83
C ARG A 162 -2.58 -19.79 2.18
N ASP A 163 -2.29 -20.89 1.48
CA ASP A 163 -1.06 -21.03 0.72
C ASP A 163 -1.12 -20.23 -0.62
N THR A 164 -0.01 -20.24 -1.34
CA THR A 164 0.13 -19.58 -2.65
C THR A 164 -0.81 -20.14 -3.71
N ASP A 165 -1.25 -21.39 -3.57
CA ASP A 165 -2.19 -22.08 -4.47
C ASP A 165 -3.65 -21.81 -4.08
N GLY A 166 -3.88 -21.00 -3.05
CA GLY A 166 -5.21 -20.65 -2.57
C GLY A 166 -5.86 -21.70 -1.66
N ARG A 167 -5.13 -22.76 -1.30
CA ARG A 167 -5.62 -23.81 -0.40
C ARG A 167 -5.65 -23.29 1.03
N ILE A 168 -6.72 -23.60 1.75
CA ILE A 168 -6.88 -23.18 3.15
C ILE A 168 -6.61 -24.38 4.06
N THR A 169 -5.72 -24.15 5.02
CA THR A 169 -5.40 -25.07 6.11
C THR A 169 -5.75 -24.42 7.44
N TRP A 170 -6.47 -25.14 8.28
CA TRP A 170 -6.86 -24.71 9.61
C TRP A 170 -5.97 -25.33 10.66
N GLN A 171 -5.44 -24.53 11.56
CA GLN A 171 -4.56 -24.99 12.65
C GLN A 171 -5.18 -24.61 13.99
N HIS A 172 -5.17 -25.54 14.93
CA HIS A 172 -5.57 -25.29 16.30
C HIS A 172 -4.34 -25.16 17.20
N ARG A 173 -4.46 -24.32 18.23
CA ARG A 173 -3.35 -24.08 19.19
C ARG A 173 -2.82 -25.33 19.89
N ASP A 174 -3.54 -26.45 19.91
CA ASP A 174 -3.09 -27.73 20.42
C ASP A 174 -2.34 -28.59 19.39
N GLY A 175 -2.09 -28.07 18.19
CA GLY A 175 -1.35 -28.74 17.12
C GLY A 175 -2.20 -29.53 16.11
N ARG A 176 -3.53 -29.63 16.29
CA ARG A 176 -4.41 -30.25 15.28
C ARG A 176 -4.48 -29.39 14.03
N THR A 177 -4.49 -30.06 12.88
CA THR A 177 -4.59 -29.41 11.58
C THR A 177 -5.72 -30.05 10.76
N LEU A 178 -6.54 -29.23 10.11
CA LEU A 178 -7.64 -29.66 9.24
C LEU A 178 -7.56 -28.89 7.91
N THR A 179 -7.88 -29.59 6.82
CA THR A 179 -8.08 -28.94 5.52
C THR A 179 -9.42 -28.21 5.50
N ASP A 180 -9.61 -27.28 4.55
CA ASP A 180 -10.89 -26.56 4.40
C ASP A 180 -12.05 -27.52 4.06
N GLN A 181 -11.75 -28.60 3.32
CA GLN A 181 -12.71 -29.65 3.02
C GLN A 181 -13.18 -30.40 4.29
N GLN A 182 -12.25 -30.69 5.20
CA GLN A 182 -12.58 -31.33 6.48
C GLN A 182 -13.32 -30.35 7.42
N MET A 183 -13.10 -29.05 7.25
CA MET A 183 -13.75 -28.00 8.03
C MET A 183 -15.18 -27.69 7.54
N ALA A 184 -15.49 -27.99 6.28
CA ALA A 184 -16.78 -27.66 5.65
C ALA A 184 -18.02 -28.15 6.43
N PRO A 185 -18.09 -29.40 6.96
CA PRO A 185 -19.24 -29.87 7.73
C PRO A 185 -19.49 -29.05 9.00
N TYR A 186 -18.44 -28.65 9.70
CA TYR A 186 -18.53 -27.83 10.91
C TYR A 186 -19.06 -26.43 10.59
N ARG A 187 -18.59 -25.84 9.47
CA ARG A 187 -19.06 -24.55 8.99
C ARG A 187 -20.54 -24.59 8.63
N GLN A 188 -20.98 -25.62 7.89
CA GLN A 188 -22.40 -25.79 7.49
C GLN A 188 -23.32 -25.94 8.69
N GLN A 189 -22.88 -26.66 9.72
CA GLN A 189 -23.66 -26.91 10.94
C GLN A 189 -23.47 -25.82 12.01
N ASN A 190 -22.69 -24.77 11.72
CA ASN A 190 -22.29 -23.72 12.67
C ASN A 190 -21.74 -24.30 14.00
N ARG A 191 -20.97 -25.38 13.93
CA ARG A 191 -20.34 -26.06 15.06
C ARG A 191 -18.84 -25.85 15.08
N LEU A 192 -18.21 -26.11 16.23
CA LEU A 192 -16.76 -26.22 16.35
C LEU A 192 -16.31 -27.65 16.07
N PRO A 193 -15.10 -27.86 15.48
CA PRO A 193 -14.50 -29.17 15.26
C PRO A 193 -13.99 -29.79 16.55
#